data_48db5d04f073c1b287870418d9c16d67
#
_entry.id   48db5d04f073c1b287870418d9c16d67
#
_cell.length_a   1.000
_cell.length_b   1.000
_cell.length_c   1.000
_cell.angle_alpha   90.00
_cell.angle_beta   90.00
_cell.angle_gamma   90.00
#
_symmetry.space_group_name_H-M   'P 1'
#
loop_
_entity.id
_entity.type
_entity.pdbx_description
1 polymer ?
#
loop_
_entity_poly.entity_id
_entity_poly.type
_entity_poly.pdbx_seq_one_letter_code
_entity_poly.pdbx_strand_id
1 'polypeptide(L)'
;VTNSLTAPCISRGIIKYFPILENVKVVRTWSGWYDQCIDVLPVIDNIKEVPGLTVAFGFSGHGFGISPAVSIAVSELMLDGKSTTIDISQLTYDRFHAKG
;
A
#
# COMPACT_ATOMS: atom_id res chain seq x y z
N VAL A 1 -1.39 4.80 -19.57
CA VAL A 1 -2.45 5.54 -20.29
C VAL A 1 -3.67 5.64 -19.41
N THR A 2 -4.18 6.86 -19.20
CA THR A 2 -5.36 7.10 -18.38
C THR A 2 -6.62 6.70 -19.16
N ASN A 3 -7.50 5.93 -18.53
CA ASN A 3 -8.79 5.58 -19.12
C ASN A 3 -9.66 6.85 -19.27
N SER A 4 -10.28 7.06 -20.42
CA SER A 4 -11.09 8.24 -20.71
C SER A 4 -12.30 8.42 -19.81
N LEU A 5 -12.78 7.35 -19.14
CA LEU A 5 -13.92 7.39 -18.22
C LEU A 5 -13.53 7.66 -16.78
N THR A 6 -12.23 7.57 -16.44
CA THR A 6 -11.76 7.69 -15.06
C THR A 6 -11.94 9.10 -14.50
N ALA A 7 -11.51 10.13 -15.23
CA ALA A 7 -11.62 11.51 -14.75
C ALA A 7 -13.08 11.95 -14.53
N PRO A 8 -14.03 11.71 -15.47
CA PRO A 8 -15.43 12.01 -15.21
C PRO A 8 -16.03 11.24 -14.03
N CYS A 9 -15.64 9.98 -13.83
CA CYS A 9 -16.12 9.16 -12.73
C CYS A 9 -15.65 9.69 -11.38
N ILE A 10 -14.37 10.02 -11.26
CA ILE A 10 -13.78 10.60 -10.06
C ILE A 10 -14.42 11.96 -9.77
N SER A 11 -14.59 12.80 -10.79
CA SER A 11 -15.19 14.13 -10.65
C SER A 11 -16.63 14.05 -10.11
N ARG A 12 -17.43 13.12 -10.60
CA ARG A 12 -18.79 12.89 -10.07
C ARG A 12 -18.77 12.45 -8.62
N GLY A 13 -17.84 11.58 -8.25
CA GLY A 13 -17.66 11.15 -6.87
C GLY A 13 -17.29 12.30 -5.93
N ILE A 14 -16.37 13.13 -6.35
CA ILE A 14 -15.94 14.31 -5.57
C ILE A 14 -17.10 15.27 -5.36
N ILE A 15 -17.84 15.59 -6.41
CA ILE A 15 -18.98 16.53 -6.33
C ILE A 15 -20.09 15.98 -5.41
N LYS A 16 -20.29 14.66 -5.41
CA LYS A 16 -21.26 14.02 -4.53
C LYS A 16 -20.95 14.27 -3.06
N TYR A 17 -19.68 14.19 -2.67
CA TYR A 17 -19.26 14.39 -1.27
C TYR A 17 -18.92 15.85 -0.95
N PHE A 18 -18.51 16.61 -1.94
CA PHE A 18 -18.12 18.01 -1.79
C PHE A 18 -18.77 18.88 -2.87
N PRO A 19 -20.09 19.17 -2.76
CA PRO A 19 -20.82 19.92 -3.80
C PRO A 19 -20.23 21.29 -4.13
N ILE A 20 -19.52 21.91 -3.19
CA ILE A 20 -18.83 23.19 -3.40
C ILE A 20 -17.80 23.13 -4.53
N LEU A 21 -17.35 21.92 -4.89
CA LEU A 21 -16.35 21.71 -5.94
C LEU A 21 -16.95 21.50 -7.33
N GLU A 22 -18.26 21.70 -7.52
CA GLU A 22 -18.92 21.43 -8.82
C GLU A 22 -18.37 22.26 -9.99
N ASN A 23 -17.84 23.46 -9.69
CA ASN A 23 -17.32 24.36 -10.72
C ASN A 23 -15.80 24.35 -10.87
N VAL A 24 -15.08 23.48 -10.14
CA VAL A 24 -13.63 23.39 -10.29
C VAL A 24 -13.27 22.68 -11.59
N LYS A 25 -12.14 23.07 -12.16
CA LYS A 25 -11.65 22.50 -13.41
C LYS A 25 -10.58 21.45 -13.12
N VAL A 26 -10.63 20.36 -13.86
CA VAL A 26 -9.55 19.36 -13.84
C VAL A 26 -8.35 19.93 -14.59
N VAL A 27 -7.27 20.18 -13.87
CA VAL A 27 -6.04 20.76 -14.43
C VAL A 27 -5.18 19.68 -15.08
N ARG A 28 -5.12 18.50 -14.46
CA ARG A 28 -4.29 17.40 -14.95
C ARG A 28 -4.83 16.07 -14.46
N THR A 29 -4.69 15.04 -15.29
CA THR A 29 -4.97 13.65 -14.94
C THR A 29 -3.76 12.80 -15.33
N TRP A 30 -3.39 11.86 -14.48
CA TRP A 30 -2.30 10.92 -14.77
C TRP A 30 -2.62 9.56 -14.18
N SER A 31 -1.87 8.55 -14.59
CA SER A 31 -1.95 7.21 -14.07
C SER A 31 -0.55 6.65 -13.85
N GLY A 32 -0.45 5.60 -13.05
CA GLY A 32 0.81 4.94 -12.74
C GLY A 32 0.60 3.47 -12.44
N TRP A 33 1.69 2.75 -12.35
CA TRP A 33 1.70 1.36 -11.95
C TRP A 33 1.87 1.26 -10.44
N TYR A 34 1.29 0.25 -9.84
CA TYR A 34 1.54 -0.12 -8.45
C TYR A 34 1.66 -1.63 -8.32
N ASP A 35 2.36 -2.08 -7.31
CA ASP A 35 2.49 -3.50 -6.99
C ASP A 35 1.30 -3.96 -6.16
N GLN A 36 0.83 -5.17 -6.44
CA GLN A 36 -0.30 -5.75 -5.73
C GLN A 36 -0.01 -7.21 -5.39
N CYS A 37 -0.18 -7.56 -4.11
CA CYS A 37 -0.18 -8.94 -3.67
C CYS A 37 -1.52 -9.60 -4.01
N ILE A 38 -1.49 -10.92 -4.18
CA ILE A 38 -2.69 -11.71 -4.52
C ILE A 38 -3.79 -11.52 -3.47
N ASP A 39 -3.42 -11.43 -2.20
CA ASP A 39 -4.34 -11.24 -1.09
C ASP A 39 -4.60 -9.76 -0.74
N VAL A 40 -4.06 -8.84 -1.53
CA VAL A 40 -4.17 -7.37 -1.35
C VAL A 40 -3.54 -6.87 -0.04
N LEU A 41 -2.82 -7.71 0.68
CA LEU A 41 -2.09 -7.33 1.89
C LEU A 41 -0.61 -7.16 1.58
N PRO A 42 0.08 -6.16 2.16
CA PRO A 42 1.50 -5.99 1.94
C PRO A 42 2.32 -7.10 2.58
N VAL A 43 3.55 -7.24 2.14
CA VAL A 43 4.57 -8.06 2.80
C VAL A 43 5.49 -7.14 3.57
N ILE A 44 5.62 -7.37 4.87
CA ILE A 44 6.56 -6.65 5.75
C ILE A 44 7.21 -7.71 6.61
N ASP A 45 8.46 -8.06 6.31
CA ASP A 45 9.11 -9.19 6.98
C ASP A 45 10.64 -9.15 6.83
N ASN A 46 11.29 -9.88 7.71
CA ASN A 46 12.70 -10.26 7.54
C ASN A 46 12.75 -11.59 6.79
N ILE A 47 13.54 -11.67 5.75
CA ILE A 47 13.67 -12.89 4.94
C ILE A 47 14.66 -13.84 5.61
N LYS A 48 14.18 -15.01 6.02
CA LYS A 48 14.99 -15.99 6.75
C LYS A 48 16.14 -16.56 5.90
N GLU A 49 15.89 -16.76 4.63
CA GLU A 49 16.84 -17.32 3.67
C GLU A 49 17.98 -16.36 3.35
N VAL A 50 17.81 -15.08 3.63
CA VAL A 50 18.81 -14.05 3.38
C VAL A 50 18.98 -13.20 4.64
N PRO A 51 19.87 -13.60 5.56
CA PRO A 51 20.08 -12.85 6.79
C PRO A 51 20.43 -11.38 6.52
N GLY A 52 19.78 -10.47 7.23
CA GLY A 52 19.97 -9.04 7.07
C GLY A 52 19.06 -8.38 6.04
N LEU A 53 18.22 -9.13 5.31
CA LEU A 53 17.27 -8.58 4.35
C LEU A 53 15.90 -8.37 5.00
N THR A 54 15.47 -7.11 5.08
CA THR A 54 14.11 -6.72 5.46
C THR A 54 13.39 -6.23 4.22
N VAL A 55 12.17 -6.68 4.00
CA VAL A 55 11.36 -6.31 2.83
C VAL A 55 10.05 -5.63 3.24
N ALA A 56 9.60 -4.71 2.41
CA ALA A 56 8.29 -4.07 2.51
C ALA A 56 7.80 -3.77 1.10
N PHE A 57 6.80 -4.52 0.64
CA PHE A 57 6.28 -4.37 -0.72
C PHE A 57 4.83 -4.84 -0.83
N GLY A 58 4.22 -4.65 -2.00
CA GLY A 58 2.88 -5.14 -2.28
C GLY A 58 1.78 -4.34 -1.61
N PHE A 59 1.92 -3.01 -1.51
CA PHE A 59 0.97 -2.16 -0.79
C PHE A 59 -0.36 -1.96 -1.50
N SER A 60 -0.50 -2.45 -2.73
CA SER A 60 -1.77 -2.54 -3.46
C SER A 60 -2.50 -1.19 -3.57
N GLY A 61 -1.74 -0.11 -3.77
CA GLY A 61 -2.28 1.25 -3.90
C GLY A 61 -2.58 1.97 -2.58
N HIS A 62 -2.33 1.35 -1.43
CA HIS A 62 -2.65 1.91 -0.10
C HIS A 62 -1.42 2.37 0.70
N GLY A 63 -0.23 2.27 0.13
CA GLY A 63 1.03 2.50 0.86
C GLY A 63 1.16 3.89 1.46
N PHE A 64 0.68 4.92 0.78
CA PHE A 64 0.80 6.30 1.26
C PHE A 64 0.10 6.50 2.62
N GLY A 65 -1.15 6.05 2.73
CA GLY A 65 -1.94 6.25 3.95
C GLY A 65 -1.41 5.48 5.16
N ILE A 66 -0.81 4.31 4.94
CA ILE A 66 -0.31 3.46 6.02
C ILE A 66 1.20 3.62 6.26
N SER A 67 1.88 4.49 5.52
CA SER A 67 3.33 4.64 5.60
C SER A 67 3.87 4.98 6.99
N PRO A 68 3.22 5.78 7.84
CA PRO A 68 3.73 6.01 9.19
C PRO A 68 3.81 4.74 10.03
N ALA A 69 2.76 3.90 9.99
CA ALA A 69 2.74 2.63 10.70
C ALA A 69 3.76 1.64 10.14
N VAL A 70 3.87 1.58 8.81
CA VAL A 70 4.86 0.74 8.13
C VAL A 70 6.28 1.14 8.51
N SER A 71 6.56 2.43 8.62
CA SER A 71 7.88 2.93 9.02
C SER A 71 8.27 2.43 10.42
N ILE A 72 7.34 2.42 11.36
CA ILE A 72 7.57 1.89 12.70
C ILE A 72 7.86 0.38 12.63
N ALA A 73 7.02 -0.37 11.93
CA ALA A 73 7.18 -1.81 11.80
C ALA A 73 8.52 -2.20 11.17
N VAL A 74 8.90 -1.55 10.07
CA VAL A 74 10.18 -1.81 9.38
C VAL A 74 11.36 -1.46 10.27
N SER A 75 11.32 -0.32 10.96
CA SER A 75 12.38 0.09 11.88
C SER A 75 12.58 -0.94 12.98
N GLU A 76 11.50 -1.42 13.58
CA GLU A 76 11.58 -2.44 14.63
C GLU A 76 12.10 -3.77 14.09
N LEU A 77 11.66 -4.20 12.90
CA LEU A 77 12.19 -5.41 12.27
C LEU A 77 13.70 -5.33 12.02
N MET A 78 14.18 -4.17 11.59
CA MET A 78 15.61 -3.98 11.31
C MET A 78 16.45 -3.91 12.57
N LEU A 79 15.95 -3.28 13.63
CA LEU A 79 16.70 -3.05 14.86
C LEU A 79 16.54 -4.19 15.87
N ASP A 80 15.34 -4.72 16.02
CA ASP A 80 14.99 -5.68 17.08
C ASP A 80 14.66 -7.08 16.55
N GLY A 81 14.60 -7.24 15.22
CA GLY A 81 14.24 -8.50 14.58
C GLY A 81 12.75 -8.83 14.61
N LYS A 82 11.94 -8.03 15.27
CA LYS A 82 10.49 -8.21 15.37
C LYS A 82 9.80 -6.88 15.59
N SER A 83 8.55 -6.75 15.12
CA SER A 83 7.71 -5.59 15.42
C SER A 83 6.91 -5.83 16.69
N THR A 84 7.03 -4.93 17.66
CA THR A 84 6.33 -5.00 18.94
C THR A 84 5.20 -3.98 19.05
N THR A 85 5.32 -2.84 18.39
CA THR A 85 4.31 -1.77 18.42
C THR A 85 3.12 -2.09 17.54
N ILE A 86 3.35 -2.74 16.39
CA ILE A 86 2.35 -3.07 15.40
C ILE A 86 2.38 -4.56 15.14
N ASP A 87 1.19 -5.19 15.16
CA ASP A 87 1.05 -6.61 14.84
C ASP A 87 1.11 -6.81 13.31
N ILE A 88 2.22 -7.34 12.84
CA ILE A 88 2.43 -7.68 11.43
C ILE A 88 2.46 -9.19 11.18
N SER A 89 1.95 -9.98 12.10
CA SER A 89 1.99 -11.45 12.02
C SER A 89 1.31 -12.01 10.76
N GLN A 90 0.35 -11.31 10.20
CA GLN A 90 -0.34 -11.68 8.97
C GLN A 90 0.34 -11.20 7.70
N LEU A 91 1.39 -10.39 7.83
CA LEU A 91 2.07 -9.73 6.70
C LEU A 91 3.39 -10.42 6.34
N THR A 92 3.58 -11.65 6.75
CA THR A 92 4.80 -12.41 6.54
C THR A 92 4.97 -12.82 5.07
N TYR A 93 6.22 -12.89 4.62
CA TYR A 93 6.57 -13.43 3.31
C TYR A 93 6.18 -14.91 3.19
N ASP A 94 6.39 -15.68 4.24
CA ASP A 94 6.14 -17.13 4.26
C ASP A 94 4.66 -17.51 4.07
N ARG A 95 3.72 -16.58 4.24
CA ARG A 95 2.30 -16.88 4.06
C ARG A 95 1.95 -17.41 2.66
N PHE A 96 2.75 -17.05 1.66
CA PHE A 96 2.57 -17.54 0.31
C PHE A 96 3.14 -18.96 0.10
N HIS A 97 3.99 -19.41 1.01
CA HIS A 97 4.67 -20.71 0.95
C HIS A 97 4.08 -21.73 1.94
N ALA A 98 3.20 -21.29 2.84
CA ALA A 98 2.66 -22.14 3.90
C ALA A 98 1.69 -23.22 3.44
N LYS A 99 1.29 -23.20 2.18
CA LYS A 99 0.43 -24.22 1.57
C LYS A 99 1.26 -25.08 0.60
N GLY A 100 2.13 -25.83 1.19
CA GLY A 100 2.86 -26.86 0.46
C GLY A 100 2.01 -28.02 0.10
#